data_35b8b14fdc985f477297c36d51454ad3
#
_entry.id   35b8b14fdc985f477297c36d51454ad3
#
_cell.length_a   1.000
_cell.length_b   1.000
_cell.length_c   1.000
_cell.angle_alpha   90.00
_cell.angle_beta   90.00
_cell.angle_gamma   90.00
#
_symmetry.space_group_name_H-M   'P 1'
#
loop_
_entity.id
_entity.type
_entity.pdbx_description
1 polymer ?
#
loop_
_entity_poly.entity_id
_entity_poly.type
_entity_poly.pdbx_seq_one_letter_code
_entity_poly.pdbx_strand_id
1 'polypeptide(L)'
;MQNNAPDDWEDDLNPWRVTGIRTPFSNAWLTIESSEVVHPDGKPGTYSVVRIRRLAVGVLPIDDEGYIHLVGQWRFPLGRYSWEMPEGGAEPGEDALDCARRELAEETGLRAAAYQKVLEMDL
;
A
#
# COMPACT_ATOMS: atom_id res chain seq x y z
N MET A 1 -2.04 26.82 9.92
CA MET A 1 -1.13 27.14 8.79
C MET A 1 -1.59 26.33 7.60
N GLN A 2 -2.18 26.98 6.63
CA GLN A 2 -2.46 26.36 5.34
C GLN A 2 -1.12 26.18 4.63
N ASN A 3 -0.76 24.93 4.37
CA ASN A 3 0.36 24.60 3.52
C ASN A 3 -0.10 24.84 2.08
N ASN A 4 0.10 26.04 1.59
CA ASN A 4 0.03 26.31 0.16
C ASN A 4 1.32 25.76 -0.48
N ALA A 5 1.33 24.47 -0.75
CA ALA A 5 2.18 23.99 -1.82
C ALA A 5 1.58 24.57 -3.11
N PRO A 6 2.38 25.17 -3.99
CA PRO A 6 1.86 25.64 -5.26
C PRO A 6 1.32 24.45 -6.05
N ASP A 7 0.08 24.57 -6.53
CA ASP A 7 -0.57 23.64 -7.45
C ASP A 7 0.05 23.66 -8.86
N ASP A 8 1.32 24.04 -8.96
CA ASP A 8 2.03 24.25 -10.24
C ASP A 8 2.66 22.97 -10.80
N TRP A 9 2.29 21.80 -10.23
CA TRP A 9 2.67 20.49 -10.79
C TRP A 9 1.73 20.03 -11.93
N GLU A 10 0.77 20.86 -12.31
CA GLU A 10 -0.31 20.50 -13.23
C GLU A 10 0.10 20.30 -14.69
N ASP A 11 1.26 20.69 -15.10
CA ASP A 11 1.70 20.55 -16.50
C ASP A 11 2.86 19.61 -16.68
N ASP A 12 2.98 18.69 -15.80
CA ASP A 12 4.01 17.68 -15.91
C ASP A 12 3.71 16.75 -17.05
N LEU A 13 4.10 17.20 -18.19
CA LEU A 13 4.27 16.31 -19.32
C LEU A 13 5.15 15.17 -18.85
N ASN A 14 4.55 14.00 -18.73
CA ASN A 14 5.29 12.81 -18.38
C ASN A 14 6.52 12.71 -19.31
N PRO A 15 7.74 12.86 -18.79
CA PRO A 15 8.94 12.87 -19.61
C PRO A 15 9.31 11.48 -20.12
N TRP A 16 8.63 10.45 -19.62
CA TRP A 16 8.82 9.07 -20.05
C TRP A 16 7.93 8.75 -21.25
N ARG A 17 8.49 8.11 -22.25
CA ARG A 17 7.73 7.61 -23.38
C ARG A 17 7.74 6.08 -23.35
N VAL A 18 6.56 5.48 -23.21
CA VAL A 18 6.36 4.03 -23.27
C VAL A 18 6.25 3.60 -24.72
N THR A 19 7.07 2.64 -25.13
CA THR A 19 7.10 2.09 -26.51
C THR A 19 6.56 0.67 -26.58
N GLY A 20 6.50 -0.03 -25.47
CA GLY A 20 5.92 -1.36 -25.38
C GLY A 20 5.62 -1.73 -23.92
N ILE A 21 4.64 -2.59 -23.71
CA ILE A 21 4.28 -3.10 -22.38
C ILE A 21 4.08 -4.61 -22.49
N ARG A 22 4.60 -5.33 -21.52
CA ARG A 22 4.36 -6.76 -21.33
C ARG A 22 4.09 -7.07 -19.87
N THR A 23 3.38 -8.15 -19.61
CA THR A 23 3.03 -8.64 -18.28
C THR A 23 3.65 -10.02 -18.08
N PRO A 24 4.94 -10.10 -17.67
CA PRO A 24 5.63 -11.37 -17.51
C PRO A 24 5.06 -12.25 -16.39
N PHE A 25 4.35 -11.66 -15.43
CA PHE A 25 3.72 -12.40 -14.35
C PHE A 25 2.44 -11.71 -13.86
N SER A 26 1.44 -12.51 -13.54
CA SER A 26 0.19 -12.02 -12.94
C SER A 26 -0.46 -13.15 -12.14
N ASN A 27 -0.99 -12.82 -10.97
CA ASN A 27 -1.81 -13.70 -10.15
C ASN A 27 -2.94 -12.92 -9.48
N ALA A 28 -3.62 -13.52 -8.50
CA ALA A 28 -4.70 -12.85 -7.77
C ALA A 28 -4.25 -11.66 -6.92
N TRP A 29 -2.96 -11.57 -6.59
CA TRP A 29 -2.40 -10.61 -5.64
C TRP A 29 -1.67 -9.46 -6.30
N LEU A 30 -0.92 -9.75 -7.35
CA LEU A 30 -0.08 -8.78 -8.00
C LEU A 30 0.07 -9.04 -9.51
N THR A 31 0.52 -8.00 -10.20
CA THR A 31 0.95 -8.05 -11.59
C THR A 31 2.35 -7.45 -11.67
N ILE A 32 3.26 -8.12 -12.39
CA ILE A 32 4.51 -7.52 -12.81
C ILE A 32 4.31 -6.99 -14.23
N GLU A 33 4.47 -5.68 -14.38
CA GLU A 33 4.40 -4.97 -15.66
C GLU A 33 5.80 -4.53 -16.03
N SER A 34 6.26 -4.88 -17.22
CA SER A 34 7.56 -4.49 -17.75
C SER A 34 7.37 -3.66 -19.00
N SER A 35 7.80 -2.41 -18.95
CA SER A 35 7.64 -1.44 -20.02
C SER A 35 8.98 -1.18 -20.72
N GLU A 36 8.97 -1.21 -22.03
CA GLU A 36 10.02 -0.61 -22.83
C GLU A 36 9.79 0.89 -22.88
N VAL A 37 10.81 1.65 -22.51
CA VAL A 37 10.66 3.09 -22.31
C VAL A 37 11.79 3.85 -23.00
N VAL A 38 11.53 5.11 -23.26
CA VAL A 38 12.58 6.11 -23.51
C VAL A 38 12.65 6.99 -22.28
N HIS A 39 13.82 7.04 -21.67
CA HIS A 39 14.09 7.85 -20.50
C HIS A 39 14.00 9.37 -20.83
N PRO A 40 13.87 10.23 -19.82
CA PRO A 40 13.88 11.69 -20.04
C PRO A 40 15.11 12.22 -20.77
N ASP A 41 16.26 11.53 -20.66
CA ASP A 41 17.50 11.86 -21.36
C ASP A 41 17.55 11.33 -22.82
N GLY A 42 16.46 10.72 -23.29
CA GLY A 42 16.31 10.19 -24.65
C GLY A 42 16.84 8.78 -24.88
N LYS A 43 17.41 8.14 -23.86
CA LYS A 43 17.96 6.77 -23.99
C LYS A 43 16.88 5.69 -23.85
N PRO A 44 16.96 4.61 -24.60
CA PRO A 44 16.07 3.47 -24.41
C PRO A 44 16.41 2.71 -23.13
N GLY A 45 15.39 2.11 -22.51
CA GLY A 45 15.52 1.28 -21.33
C GLY A 45 14.30 0.42 -21.06
N THR A 46 14.33 -0.28 -19.94
CA THR A 46 13.21 -1.08 -19.45
C THR A 46 12.89 -0.65 -18.03
N TYR A 47 11.62 -0.43 -17.75
CA TYR A 47 11.12 -0.14 -16.41
C TYR A 47 10.12 -1.22 -15.98
N SER A 48 10.39 -1.89 -14.87
CA SER A 48 9.50 -2.92 -14.36
C SER A 48 8.86 -2.49 -13.05
N VAL A 49 7.56 -2.66 -12.95
CA VAL A 49 6.73 -2.24 -11.82
C VAL A 49 5.99 -3.46 -11.27
N VAL A 50 5.95 -3.59 -9.96
CA VAL A 50 5.05 -4.52 -9.26
C VAL A 50 3.79 -3.75 -8.87
N ARG A 51 2.66 -4.16 -9.41
CA ARG A 51 1.35 -3.60 -9.06
C ARG A 51 0.63 -4.53 -8.12
N ILE A 52 0.45 -4.11 -6.89
CA ILE A 52 -0.36 -4.82 -5.91
C ILE A 52 -1.83 -4.51 -6.18
N ARG A 53 -2.67 -5.53 -6.17
CA ARG A 53 -4.09 -5.41 -6.56
C ARG A 53 -5.00 -4.87 -5.47
N ARG A 54 -4.56 -4.85 -4.24
CA ARG A 54 -5.36 -4.47 -3.08
C ARG A 54 -4.69 -3.37 -2.29
N LEU A 55 -5.50 -2.47 -1.77
CA LEU A 55 -5.05 -1.52 -0.75
C LEU A 55 -4.65 -2.30 0.51
N ALA A 56 -3.45 -2.08 1.01
CA ALA A 56 -3.02 -2.61 2.30
C ALA A 56 -3.38 -1.62 3.40
N VAL A 57 -3.97 -2.11 4.46
CA VAL A 57 -4.37 -1.31 5.62
C VAL A 57 -3.81 -1.92 6.88
N GLY A 58 -3.07 -1.12 7.66
CA GLY A 58 -2.61 -1.47 8.99
C GLY A 58 -3.34 -0.66 10.06
N VAL A 59 -3.57 -1.27 11.22
CA VAL A 59 -4.21 -0.65 12.37
C VAL A 59 -3.26 -0.69 13.55
N LEU A 60 -3.04 0.44 14.20
CA LEU A 60 -2.33 0.50 15.47
C LEU A 60 -3.34 0.68 16.61
N PRO A 61 -3.81 -0.41 17.25
CA PRO A 61 -4.78 -0.32 18.32
C PRO A 61 -4.10 0.15 19.60
N ILE A 62 -4.65 1.19 20.18
CA ILE A 62 -4.19 1.76 21.47
C ILE A 62 -5.37 1.75 22.42
N ASP A 63 -5.23 1.11 23.57
CA ASP A 63 -6.27 1.07 24.59
C ASP A 63 -6.26 2.31 25.51
N ASP A 64 -7.24 2.37 26.42
CA ASP A 64 -7.40 3.51 27.33
C ASP A 64 -6.25 3.66 28.32
N GLU A 65 -5.45 2.62 28.52
CA GLU A 65 -4.25 2.63 29.36
C GLU A 65 -2.99 3.00 28.58
N GLY A 66 -3.10 3.13 27.25
CA GLY A 66 -2.01 3.48 26.35
C GLY A 66 -1.19 2.28 25.86
N TYR A 67 -1.67 1.05 26.05
CA TYR A 67 -1.00 -0.13 25.51
C TYR A 67 -1.35 -0.33 24.04
N ILE A 68 -0.35 -0.78 23.29
CA ILE A 68 -0.48 -1.14 21.88
C ILE A 68 -0.70 -2.65 21.78
N HIS A 69 -1.68 -3.07 21.00
CA HIS A 69 -1.98 -4.46 20.74
C HIS A 69 -1.34 -4.92 19.43
N LEU A 70 -0.48 -5.90 19.52
CA LEU A 70 0.20 -6.50 18.38
C LEU A 70 -0.23 -7.94 18.19
N VAL A 71 -0.12 -8.44 16.97
CA VAL A 71 -0.33 -9.83 16.59
C VAL A 71 0.99 -10.46 16.15
N GLY A 72 1.21 -11.71 16.52
CA GLY A 72 2.41 -12.42 16.15
C GLY A 72 2.12 -13.52 15.14
N GLN A 73 2.96 -13.64 14.13
CA GLN A 73 2.86 -14.70 13.14
C GLN A 73 4.21 -15.05 12.52
N TRP A 74 4.27 -16.24 11.95
CA TRP A 74 5.40 -16.59 11.09
C TRP A 74 5.26 -15.90 9.73
N ARG A 75 6.20 -15.02 9.42
CA ARG A 75 6.27 -14.36 8.12
C ARG A 75 7.09 -15.17 7.14
N PHE A 76 6.41 -15.85 6.22
CA PHE A 76 7.05 -16.68 5.21
C PHE A 76 8.14 -15.95 4.41
N PRO A 77 7.93 -14.71 3.91
CA PRO A 77 8.97 -14.01 3.16
C PRO A 77 10.20 -13.65 3.98
N LEU A 78 10.05 -13.51 5.30
CA LEU A 78 11.14 -13.15 6.21
C LEU A 78 11.84 -14.40 6.80
N GLY A 79 11.21 -15.59 6.69
CA GLY A 79 11.70 -16.81 7.30
C GLY A 79 11.81 -16.74 8.82
N ARG A 80 10.97 -15.93 9.48
CA ARG A 80 11.00 -15.75 10.94
C ARG A 80 9.65 -15.34 11.50
N TYR A 81 9.50 -15.53 12.82
CA TYR A 81 8.37 -14.99 13.58
C TYR A 81 8.47 -13.47 13.69
N SER A 82 7.35 -12.78 13.57
CA SER A 82 7.27 -11.32 13.60
C SER A 82 6.05 -10.88 14.41
N TRP A 83 6.24 -9.84 15.22
CA TRP A 83 5.17 -9.12 15.90
C TRP A 83 4.83 -7.88 15.09
N GLU A 84 3.55 -7.72 14.79
CA GLU A 84 3.08 -6.74 13.83
C GLU A 84 1.78 -6.09 14.30
N MET A 85 1.47 -4.92 13.77
CA MET A 85 0.11 -4.39 13.91
C MET A 85 -0.86 -5.27 13.12
N PRO A 86 -2.13 -5.38 13.54
CA PRO A 86 -3.17 -5.97 12.71
C PRO A 86 -3.21 -5.31 11.34
N GLU A 87 -3.16 -6.12 10.28
CA GLU A 87 -3.08 -5.61 8.91
C GLU A 87 -3.67 -6.58 7.90
N GLY A 88 -4.16 -6.06 6.80
CA GLY A 88 -4.64 -6.87 5.71
C GLY A 88 -4.99 -6.09 4.46
N GLY A 89 -5.40 -6.80 3.43
CA GLY A 89 -5.81 -6.22 2.16
C GLY A 89 -7.30 -5.92 2.13
N ALA A 90 -7.66 -4.73 1.64
CA ALA A 90 -9.05 -4.38 1.42
C ALA A 90 -9.70 -5.32 0.39
N GLU A 91 -10.93 -5.72 0.65
CA GLU A 91 -11.75 -6.47 -0.30
C GLU A 91 -12.18 -5.55 -1.47
N PRO A 92 -12.55 -6.12 -2.62
CA PRO A 92 -13.05 -5.32 -3.74
C PRO A 92 -14.23 -4.43 -3.33
N GLY A 93 -14.09 -3.11 -3.47
CA GLY A 93 -15.11 -2.12 -3.10
C GLY A 93 -15.14 -1.74 -1.62
N GLU A 94 -14.28 -2.33 -0.78
CA GLU A 94 -14.13 -1.97 0.63
C GLU A 94 -13.24 -0.75 0.77
N ASP A 95 -13.67 0.23 1.54
CA ASP A 95 -12.84 1.39 1.86
C ASP A 95 -11.82 1.09 2.98
N ALA A 96 -10.83 1.98 3.13
CA ALA A 96 -9.75 1.79 4.10
C ALA A 96 -10.24 1.69 5.55
N LEU A 97 -11.27 2.44 5.93
CA LEU A 97 -11.80 2.43 7.29
C LEU A 97 -12.55 1.12 7.60
N ASP A 98 -13.35 0.65 6.66
CA ASP A 98 -14.07 -0.61 6.82
C ASP A 98 -13.11 -1.81 6.82
N CYS A 99 -12.07 -1.77 5.99
CA CYS A 99 -10.96 -2.72 6.05
C CYS A 99 -10.27 -2.71 7.42
N ALA A 100 -9.95 -1.53 7.95
CA ALA A 100 -9.34 -1.41 9.27
C ALA A 100 -10.21 -2.00 10.39
N ARG A 101 -11.51 -1.75 10.35
CA ARG A 101 -12.46 -2.32 11.32
C ARG A 101 -12.53 -3.83 11.23
N ARG A 102 -12.60 -4.35 10.02
CA ARG A 102 -12.68 -5.79 9.78
C ARG A 102 -11.40 -6.50 10.22
N GLU A 103 -10.23 -6.04 9.79
CA GLU A 103 -8.95 -6.64 10.15
C GLU A 103 -8.68 -6.60 11.66
N LEU A 104 -8.99 -5.49 12.33
CA LEU A 104 -8.87 -5.39 13.78
C LEU A 104 -9.72 -6.45 14.48
N ALA A 105 -10.98 -6.60 14.07
CA ALA A 105 -11.89 -7.58 14.65
C ALA A 105 -11.48 -9.02 14.35
N GLU A 106 -11.07 -9.32 13.11
CA GLU A 106 -10.67 -10.67 12.69
C GLU A 106 -9.38 -11.13 13.38
N GLU A 107 -8.39 -10.27 13.48
CA GLU A 107 -7.08 -10.64 14.01
C GLU A 107 -6.98 -10.57 15.54
N THR A 108 -7.73 -9.69 16.18
CA THR A 108 -7.62 -9.46 17.63
C THR A 108 -8.91 -9.67 18.42
N GLY A 109 -10.06 -9.67 17.76
CA GLY A 109 -11.37 -9.63 18.41
C GLY A 109 -11.73 -8.25 18.99
N LEU A 110 -10.86 -7.25 18.85
CA LEU A 110 -11.08 -5.91 19.37
C LEU A 110 -11.97 -5.07 18.44
N ARG A 111 -12.59 -4.07 19.05
CA ARG A 111 -13.31 -2.99 18.37
C ARG A 111 -12.85 -1.66 18.94
N ALA A 112 -12.58 -0.70 18.08
CA ALA A 112 -12.18 0.64 18.50
C ALA A 112 -13.39 1.60 18.48
N ALA A 113 -13.41 2.51 19.43
CA ALA A 113 -14.42 3.57 19.53
C ALA A 113 -14.19 4.68 18.47
N ALA A 114 -12.92 4.91 18.11
CA ALA A 114 -12.53 5.93 17.13
C ALA A 114 -11.37 5.43 16.27
N TYR A 115 -11.28 5.98 15.07
CA TYR A 115 -10.20 5.74 14.12
C TYR A 115 -9.66 7.07 13.59
N GLN A 116 -8.36 7.15 13.44
CA GLN A 116 -7.68 8.28 12.83
C GLN A 116 -6.66 7.77 11.80
N LYS A 117 -6.76 8.25 10.57
CA LYS A 117 -5.72 8.00 9.56
C LYS A 117 -4.49 8.88 9.87
N VAL A 118 -3.36 8.25 10.09
CA VAL A 118 -2.11 8.92 10.47
C VAL A 118 -1.02 8.83 9.41
N LEU A 119 -1.16 7.90 8.47
CA LEU A 119 -0.21 7.68 7.39
C LEU A 119 -0.90 7.15 6.15
N GLU A 120 -0.48 7.62 5.01
CA GLU A 120 -0.78 7.08 3.68
C GLU A 120 0.47 7.18 2.83
N MET A 121 0.82 6.13 2.10
CA MET A 121 2.00 6.11 1.26
C MET A 121 1.79 5.24 0.02
N ASP A 122 2.42 5.64 -1.06
CA ASP A 122 2.61 4.81 -2.25
C ASP A 122 3.97 4.10 -2.17
N LEU A 123 4.01 2.83 -2.56
CA LEU A 123 5.22 2.00 -2.51
C LEU A 123 5.70 1.64 -3.92
#